data_8398e44116cd304e42c766dcf083e92f
#
_entry.id   8398e44116cd304e42c766dcf083e92f
#
_cell.length_a   1.000
_cell.length_b   1.000
_cell.length_c   1.000
_cell.angle_alpha   90.00
_cell.angle_beta   90.00
_cell.angle_gamma   90.00
#
_symmetry.space_group_name_H-M   'P 1'
#
loop_
_entity.id
_entity.type
_entity.pdbx_description
1 polymer ?
#
loop_
_entity_poly.entity_id
_entity_poly.type
_entity_poly.pdbx_seq_one_letter_code
_entity_poly.pdbx_strand_id
1 'polypeptide(L)'
;MLYQVFRPFRLLHRFLVDKKYPQGAYIAERYRVIRKLGSGSYGTTYLCVDSIQQKTCTVKQLRRSRQGRKKYFRMFQQEYKLLRELKHPSIPSASSFFHTDDGYFFVMDFVSGENLEQHIFDTKKQYHEKEALALTIDVAQVVDYLHTRRIYHGDIRIPNVMLAAGHASLIDFGLAKQFSGPKSLEEQSRLEQDLFDLGDILLYLLYTTFEKTTKKALPWTEELTLSPACKHVLERLLGIQEPFPSVSETIDALRKTKEAAD
;
A
#
# COMPACT_ATOMS: atom_id res chain seq x y z
N MET A 1 22.91 4.69 -20.55
CA MET A 1 23.71 3.48 -20.85
C MET A 1 24.50 2.93 -19.64
N LEU A 2 25.18 3.76 -18.84
CA LEU A 2 25.91 3.34 -17.61
C LEU A 2 25.04 2.68 -16.51
N TYR A 3 23.75 3.00 -16.44
CA TYR A 3 22.84 2.50 -15.39
C TYR A 3 22.51 1.00 -15.51
N GLN A 4 22.56 0.43 -16.72
CA GLN A 4 22.28 -0.99 -16.97
C GLN A 4 23.48 -1.89 -16.69
N VAL A 5 24.70 -1.42 -16.88
CA VAL A 5 25.94 -2.21 -16.69
C VAL A 5 26.20 -2.52 -15.21
N PHE A 6 25.80 -1.62 -14.28
CA PHE A 6 26.01 -1.82 -12.84
C PHE A 6 24.87 -2.56 -12.12
N ARG A 7 23.82 -2.97 -12.83
CA ARG A 7 22.67 -3.70 -12.27
C ARG A 7 23.08 -5.06 -11.65
N PRO A 8 23.88 -5.92 -12.30
CA PRO A 8 24.31 -7.20 -11.73
C PRO A 8 25.21 -7.02 -10.50
N PHE A 9 26.14 -6.07 -10.50
CA PHE A 9 26.99 -5.80 -9.34
C PHE A 9 26.19 -5.29 -8.13
N ARG A 10 25.17 -4.48 -8.36
CA ARG A 10 24.26 -4.01 -7.30
C ARG A 10 23.41 -5.14 -6.73
N LEU A 11 22.98 -6.08 -7.54
CA LEU A 11 22.23 -7.27 -7.11
C LEU A 11 23.14 -8.21 -6.30
N LEU A 12 24.37 -8.43 -6.75
CA LEU A 12 25.35 -9.24 -6.05
C LEU A 12 25.73 -8.62 -4.69
N HIS A 13 26.01 -7.32 -4.64
CA HIS A 13 26.28 -6.60 -3.41
C HIS A 13 25.09 -6.69 -2.41
N ARG A 14 23.84 -6.55 -2.91
CA ARG A 14 22.64 -6.74 -2.08
C ARG A 14 22.54 -8.16 -1.54
N PHE A 15 22.84 -9.15 -2.37
CA PHE A 15 22.79 -10.56 -1.98
C PHE A 15 23.79 -10.87 -0.86
N LEU A 16 24.98 -10.29 -0.93
CA LEU A 16 26.07 -10.52 0.04
C LEU A 16 25.91 -9.73 1.35
N VAL A 17 25.31 -8.53 1.29
CA VAL A 17 25.28 -7.59 2.42
C VAL A 17 23.96 -7.65 3.19
N ASP A 18 22.82 -7.90 2.50
CA ASP A 18 21.49 -7.90 3.13
C ASP A 18 21.27 -9.24 3.85
N LYS A 19 21.45 -9.25 5.18
CA LYS A 19 21.14 -10.41 6.01
C LYS A 19 19.66 -10.75 5.92
N LYS A 20 19.38 -12.01 5.67
CA LYS A 20 18.04 -12.59 5.67
C LYS A 20 17.89 -13.50 6.88
N TYR A 21 16.71 -13.47 7.46
CA TYR A 21 16.36 -14.35 8.57
C TYR A 21 15.51 -15.50 8.03
N PRO A 22 15.99 -16.76 8.08
CA PRO A 22 15.21 -17.93 7.72
C PRO A 22 14.11 -18.19 8.76
N GLN A 23 13.16 -19.05 8.40
CA GLN A 23 12.16 -19.53 9.35
C GLN A 23 12.81 -20.13 10.60
N GLY A 24 12.27 -19.81 11.76
CA GLY A 24 12.77 -20.23 13.06
C GLY A 24 13.90 -19.37 13.64
N ALA A 25 14.57 -18.53 12.83
CA ALA A 25 15.60 -17.61 13.33
C ALA A 25 15.00 -16.55 14.26
N TYR A 26 15.84 -16.00 15.14
CA TYR A 26 15.46 -14.91 16.03
C TYR A 26 16.04 -13.57 15.56
N ILE A 27 15.23 -12.53 15.55
CA ILE A 27 15.63 -11.14 15.39
C ILE A 27 15.69 -10.55 16.82
N ALA A 28 16.85 -9.99 17.20
CA ALA A 28 17.11 -9.43 18.52
C ALA A 28 16.73 -10.39 19.67
N GLU A 29 16.99 -11.72 19.51
CA GLU A 29 16.72 -12.79 20.52
C GLU A 29 15.25 -12.85 21.00
N ARG A 30 14.38 -12.02 20.43
CA ARG A 30 12.99 -11.86 20.85
C ARG A 30 11.98 -12.26 19.79
N TYR A 31 12.19 -11.86 18.55
CA TYR A 31 11.20 -12.03 17.48
C TYR A 31 11.52 -13.27 16.65
N ARG A 32 10.85 -14.38 16.92
CA ARG A 32 11.03 -15.63 16.17
C ARG A 32 10.33 -15.54 14.81
N VAL A 33 11.09 -15.65 13.74
CA VAL A 33 10.59 -15.56 12.37
C VAL A 33 9.72 -16.77 12.03
N ILE A 34 8.49 -16.52 11.61
CA ILE A 34 7.59 -17.54 11.04
C ILE A 34 7.86 -17.65 9.54
N ARG A 35 7.81 -16.53 8.83
CA ARG A 35 8.10 -16.45 7.39
C ARG A 35 8.41 -15.01 6.98
N LYS A 36 9.04 -14.89 5.82
CA LYS A 36 9.18 -13.60 5.14
C LYS A 36 7.85 -13.23 4.49
N LEU A 37 7.39 -11.99 4.70
CA LEU A 37 6.20 -11.42 4.06
C LEU A 37 6.52 -10.77 2.72
N GLY A 38 7.60 -9.99 2.67
CA GLY A 38 7.96 -9.27 1.46
C GLY A 38 9.37 -8.69 1.50
N SER A 39 9.83 -8.20 0.35
CA SER A 39 11.13 -7.55 0.22
C SER A 39 11.05 -6.43 -0.81
N GLY A 40 10.86 -5.22 -0.35
CA GLY A 40 10.76 -4.01 -1.17
C GLY A 40 12.12 -3.35 -1.43
N SER A 41 12.09 -2.17 -2.03
CA SER A 41 13.28 -1.38 -2.37
C SER A 41 14.07 -0.93 -1.14
N TYR A 42 13.41 -0.76 0.01
CA TYR A 42 13.98 -0.15 1.21
C TYR A 42 14.18 -1.13 2.35
N GLY A 43 13.33 -2.15 2.46
CA GLY A 43 13.32 -3.05 3.59
C GLY A 43 12.92 -4.49 3.25
N THR A 44 13.03 -5.35 4.24
CA THR A 44 12.49 -6.70 4.25
C THR A 44 11.54 -6.83 5.43
N THR A 45 10.39 -7.43 5.20
CA THR A 45 9.32 -7.57 6.17
C THR A 45 9.12 -9.05 6.52
N TYR A 46 9.03 -9.34 7.81
CA TYR A 46 8.89 -10.70 8.35
C TYR A 46 7.65 -10.80 9.24
N LEU A 47 6.92 -11.89 9.12
CA LEU A 47 5.96 -12.33 10.12
C LEU A 47 6.73 -13.02 11.24
N CYS A 48 6.54 -12.56 12.47
CA CYS A 48 7.21 -13.07 13.63
C CYS A 48 6.24 -13.39 14.78
N VAL A 49 6.70 -14.18 15.75
CA VAL A 49 6.11 -14.26 17.08
C VAL A 49 7.02 -13.50 18.03
N ASP A 50 6.48 -12.55 18.75
CA ASP A 50 7.14 -11.93 19.90
C ASP A 50 7.18 -12.95 21.06
N SER A 51 8.37 -13.45 21.42
CA SER A 51 8.52 -14.49 22.45
C SER A 51 8.19 -14.00 23.85
N ILE A 52 8.16 -12.69 24.10
CA ILE A 52 7.77 -12.10 25.38
C ILE A 52 6.25 -11.93 25.47
N GLN A 53 5.63 -11.34 24.44
CA GLN A 53 4.19 -11.06 24.41
C GLN A 53 3.35 -12.25 23.94
N GLN A 54 3.96 -13.29 23.38
CA GLN A 54 3.30 -14.46 22.78
C GLN A 54 2.27 -14.08 21.70
N LYS A 55 2.56 -13.01 20.96
CA LYS A 55 1.70 -12.47 19.90
C LYS A 55 2.41 -12.45 18.57
N THR A 56 1.64 -12.65 17.49
CA THR A 56 2.13 -12.41 16.14
C THR A 56 2.32 -10.93 15.90
N CYS A 57 3.40 -10.59 15.21
CA CYS A 57 3.74 -9.22 14.84
C CYS A 57 4.46 -9.20 13.49
N THR A 58 4.55 -8.03 12.91
CA THR A 58 5.35 -7.78 11.72
C THR A 58 6.63 -7.06 12.11
N VAL A 59 7.78 -7.58 11.70
CA VAL A 59 9.09 -6.94 11.89
C VAL A 59 9.61 -6.47 10.53
N LYS A 60 9.79 -5.17 10.38
CA LYS A 60 10.37 -4.55 9.18
C LYS A 60 11.83 -4.22 9.43
N GLN A 61 12.71 -4.69 8.55
CA GLN A 61 14.16 -4.46 8.57
C GLN A 61 14.55 -3.47 7.50
N LEU A 62 15.28 -2.40 7.84
CA LEU A 62 15.94 -1.56 6.83
C LEU A 62 17.08 -2.35 6.19
N ARG A 63 17.10 -2.46 4.86
CA ARG A 63 18.19 -3.16 4.16
C ARG A 63 19.55 -2.60 4.54
N ARG A 64 20.49 -3.47 4.90
CA ARG A 64 21.86 -3.10 5.26
C ARG A 64 22.56 -2.34 4.12
N SER A 65 22.31 -2.73 2.88
CA SER A 65 22.79 -2.02 1.68
C SER A 65 22.24 -0.58 1.53
N ARG A 66 21.27 -0.18 2.36
CA ARG A 66 20.64 1.15 2.37
C ARG A 66 20.97 1.97 3.62
N GLN A 67 21.48 1.36 4.68
CA GLN A 67 21.73 2.01 5.98
C GLN A 67 22.77 3.14 5.89
N GLY A 68 23.80 3.01 5.07
CA GLY A 68 24.81 4.05 4.85
C GLY A 68 24.30 5.33 4.17
N ARG A 69 23.06 5.36 3.72
CA ARG A 69 22.45 6.52 3.07
C ARG A 69 21.42 7.18 3.99
N LYS A 70 21.76 8.35 4.54
CA LYS A 70 20.90 9.14 5.45
C LYS A 70 19.44 9.28 4.99
N LYS A 71 19.20 9.38 3.66
CA LYS A 71 17.86 9.46 3.09
C LYS A 71 16.99 8.27 3.49
N TYR A 72 17.47 7.04 3.29
CA TYR A 72 16.67 5.83 3.55
C TYR A 72 16.43 5.58 5.03
N PHE A 73 17.42 5.90 5.86
CA PHE A 73 17.25 5.85 7.30
C PHE A 73 16.19 6.84 7.79
N ARG A 74 16.21 8.08 7.28
CA ARG A 74 15.17 9.08 7.61
C ARG A 74 13.78 8.62 7.18
N MET A 75 13.62 8.09 5.96
CA MET A 75 12.34 7.55 5.50
C MET A 75 11.85 6.42 6.40
N PHE A 76 12.73 5.49 6.80
CA PHE A 76 12.40 4.37 7.68
C PHE A 76 11.98 4.83 9.09
N GLN A 77 12.67 5.86 9.64
CA GLN A 77 12.27 6.48 10.90
C GLN A 77 10.94 7.24 10.80
N GLN A 78 10.70 7.91 9.68
CA GLN A 78 9.44 8.64 9.45
C GLN A 78 8.27 7.67 9.36
N GLU A 79 8.41 6.57 8.63
CA GLU A 79 7.40 5.51 8.56
C GLU A 79 7.07 4.98 9.96
N TYR A 80 8.06 4.63 10.77
CA TYR A 80 7.86 4.19 12.14
C TYR A 80 7.10 5.21 12.99
N LYS A 81 7.54 6.49 12.98
CA LYS A 81 6.91 7.57 13.75
C LYS A 81 5.45 7.73 13.34
N LEU A 82 5.19 7.76 12.05
CA LEU A 82 3.85 7.91 11.50
C LEU A 82 2.93 6.77 11.97
N LEU A 83 3.35 5.51 11.80
CA LEU A 83 2.58 4.33 12.22
C LEU A 83 2.39 4.25 13.74
N ARG A 84 3.27 4.84 14.53
CA ARG A 84 3.12 4.93 15.99
C ARG A 84 2.06 5.95 16.42
N GLU A 85 1.92 7.03 15.66
CA GLU A 85 1.00 8.14 15.97
C GLU A 85 -0.41 7.89 15.43
N LEU A 86 -0.54 7.18 14.31
CA LEU A 86 -1.82 6.86 13.71
C LEU A 86 -2.62 5.88 14.58
N LYS A 87 -3.92 6.17 14.76
CA LYS A 87 -4.88 5.35 15.50
C LYS A 87 -6.08 5.07 14.62
N HIS A 88 -6.03 3.99 13.87
CA HIS A 88 -7.10 3.56 12.98
C HIS A 88 -7.12 2.03 12.88
N PRO A 89 -8.29 1.36 12.94
CA PRO A 89 -8.38 -0.10 12.94
C PRO A 89 -7.83 -0.74 11.65
N SER A 90 -7.87 -0.02 10.55
CA SER A 90 -7.39 -0.45 9.22
C SER A 90 -5.96 0.01 8.90
N ILE A 91 -5.18 0.44 9.90
CA ILE A 91 -3.76 0.83 9.75
C ILE A 91 -2.97 0.14 10.86
N PRO A 92 -1.89 -0.61 10.54
CA PRO A 92 -1.07 -1.25 11.56
C PRO A 92 -0.39 -0.21 12.45
N SER A 93 -0.42 -0.41 13.77
CA SER A 93 0.29 0.47 14.71
C SER A 93 1.71 -0.03 14.96
N ALA A 94 2.69 0.87 14.95
CA ALA A 94 4.07 0.53 15.30
C ALA A 94 4.31 0.64 16.81
N SER A 95 5.04 -0.35 17.37
CA SER A 95 5.28 -0.46 18.83
C SER A 95 6.71 -0.20 19.22
N SER A 96 7.71 -0.68 18.48
CA SER A 96 9.11 -0.65 18.85
C SER A 96 10.01 -0.32 17.68
N PHE A 97 11.07 0.45 17.94
CA PHE A 97 12.16 0.71 16.99
C PHE A 97 13.48 0.37 17.69
N PHE A 98 14.32 -0.44 17.05
CA PHE A 98 15.58 -0.86 17.63
C PHE A 98 16.68 -1.07 16.59
N HIS A 99 17.90 -1.19 17.06
CA HIS A 99 19.11 -1.44 16.26
C HIS A 99 19.86 -2.64 16.82
N THR A 100 20.39 -3.47 15.93
CA THR A 100 21.32 -4.56 16.22
C THR A 100 22.51 -4.49 15.25
N ASP A 101 23.48 -5.38 15.39
CA ASP A 101 24.58 -5.50 14.41
C ASP A 101 24.08 -5.76 12.99
N ASP A 102 22.87 -6.32 12.84
CA ASP A 102 22.22 -6.59 11.57
C ASP A 102 21.44 -5.39 11.01
N GLY A 103 21.37 -4.28 11.74
CA GLY A 103 20.81 -3.01 11.32
C GLY A 103 19.59 -2.53 12.08
N TYR A 104 18.80 -1.68 11.43
CA TYR A 104 17.62 -1.04 12.01
C TYR A 104 16.35 -1.82 11.72
N PHE A 105 15.50 -1.89 12.74
CA PHE A 105 14.24 -2.61 12.71
C PHE A 105 13.14 -1.80 13.38
N PHE A 106 11.91 -2.01 12.95
CA PHE A 106 10.75 -1.68 13.77
C PHE A 106 9.71 -2.79 13.74
N VAL A 107 8.89 -2.82 14.78
CA VAL A 107 7.82 -3.80 14.98
C VAL A 107 6.49 -3.08 14.84
N MET A 108 5.55 -3.73 14.17
CA MET A 108 4.18 -3.25 14.01
C MET A 108 3.19 -4.41 14.09
N ASP A 109 1.92 -4.09 14.19
CA ASP A 109 0.85 -5.06 14.17
C ASP A 109 0.90 -5.90 12.90
N PHE A 110 0.57 -7.17 13.02
CA PHE A 110 0.36 -8.04 11.87
C PHE A 110 -1.08 -7.89 11.39
N VAL A 111 -1.25 -7.40 10.19
CA VAL A 111 -2.54 -7.39 9.49
C VAL A 111 -2.73 -8.76 8.85
N SER A 112 -3.70 -9.53 9.35
CA SER A 112 -4.04 -10.86 8.82
C SER A 112 -4.86 -10.74 7.53
N GLY A 113 -4.89 -11.80 6.76
CA GLY A 113 -5.64 -11.86 5.49
C GLY A 113 -4.70 -11.91 4.28
N GLU A 114 -5.30 -11.79 3.11
CA GLU A 114 -4.61 -11.72 1.83
C GLU A 114 -4.59 -10.27 1.34
N ASN A 115 -3.55 -9.88 0.60
CA ASN A 115 -3.59 -8.60 -0.06
C ASN A 115 -4.47 -8.68 -1.32
N LEU A 116 -4.91 -7.54 -1.81
CA LEU A 116 -5.85 -7.48 -2.92
C LEU A 116 -5.25 -8.05 -4.21
N GLU A 117 -3.93 -7.96 -4.40
CA GLU A 117 -3.24 -8.59 -5.53
C GLU A 117 -3.39 -10.13 -5.49
N GLN A 118 -3.13 -10.75 -4.34
CA GLN A 118 -3.33 -12.19 -4.13
C GLN A 118 -4.79 -12.58 -4.33
N HIS A 119 -5.70 -11.78 -3.79
CA HIS A 119 -7.15 -12.02 -3.90
C HIS A 119 -7.63 -11.98 -5.35
N ILE A 120 -7.09 -11.09 -6.18
CA ILE A 120 -7.42 -11.02 -7.61
C ILE A 120 -6.77 -12.15 -8.39
N PHE A 121 -5.45 -12.36 -8.24
CA PHE A 121 -4.70 -13.22 -9.14
C PHE A 121 -4.61 -14.67 -8.67
N ASP A 122 -4.54 -14.94 -7.35
CA ASP A 122 -4.42 -16.30 -6.83
C ASP A 122 -5.80 -16.95 -6.65
N THR A 123 -6.79 -16.23 -6.08
CA THR A 123 -8.15 -16.77 -5.90
C THR A 123 -9.05 -16.53 -7.11
N LYS A 124 -8.64 -15.72 -8.08
CA LYS A 124 -9.40 -15.33 -9.27
C LYS A 124 -10.79 -14.75 -8.93
N LYS A 125 -10.89 -14.06 -7.78
CA LYS A 125 -12.14 -13.39 -7.40
C LYS A 125 -12.48 -12.32 -8.43
N GLN A 126 -13.70 -12.38 -8.95
CA GLN A 126 -14.27 -11.34 -9.78
C GLN A 126 -15.02 -10.33 -8.92
N TYR A 127 -14.90 -9.05 -9.28
CA TYR A 127 -15.59 -7.94 -8.62
C TYR A 127 -16.50 -7.26 -9.62
N HIS A 128 -17.81 -7.43 -9.46
CA HIS A 128 -18.78 -6.65 -10.22
C HIS A 128 -18.78 -5.19 -9.74
N GLU A 129 -19.34 -4.28 -10.53
CA GLU A 129 -19.29 -2.83 -10.32
C GLU A 129 -19.64 -2.43 -8.88
N LYS A 130 -20.73 -2.96 -8.33
CA LYS A 130 -21.17 -2.66 -6.96
C LYS A 130 -20.16 -3.13 -5.89
N GLU A 131 -19.55 -4.30 -6.05
CA GLU A 131 -18.53 -4.84 -5.14
C GLU A 131 -17.22 -4.03 -5.26
N ALA A 132 -16.82 -3.69 -6.50
CA ALA A 132 -15.64 -2.86 -6.76
C ALA A 132 -15.76 -1.47 -6.12
N LEU A 133 -16.92 -0.83 -6.30
CA LEU A 133 -17.23 0.46 -5.67
C LEU A 133 -17.22 0.36 -4.14
N ALA A 134 -17.82 -0.70 -3.56
CA ALA A 134 -17.85 -0.89 -2.11
C ALA A 134 -16.43 -1.03 -1.53
N LEU A 135 -15.58 -1.84 -2.14
CA LEU A 135 -14.20 -2.02 -1.68
C LEU A 135 -13.37 -0.74 -1.86
N THR A 136 -13.56 -0.01 -2.96
CA THR A 136 -12.88 1.26 -3.19
C THR A 136 -13.30 2.30 -2.14
N ILE A 137 -14.58 2.32 -1.72
CA ILE A 137 -15.06 3.18 -0.61
C ILE A 137 -14.34 2.83 0.68
N ASP A 138 -14.19 1.53 1.01
CA ASP A 138 -13.49 1.11 2.23
C ASP A 138 -12.03 1.62 2.25
N VAL A 139 -11.32 1.49 1.14
CA VAL A 139 -9.96 2.02 1.01
C VAL A 139 -9.96 3.55 1.11
N ALA A 140 -10.88 4.23 0.41
CA ALA A 140 -10.99 5.67 0.41
C ALA A 140 -11.27 6.24 1.82
N GLN A 141 -12.02 5.53 2.68
CA GLN A 141 -12.24 5.95 4.07
C GLN A 141 -10.94 5.96 4.89
N VAL A 142 -10.05 5.01 4.66
CA VAL A 142 -8.71 5.00 5.31
C VAL A 142 -7.88 6.17 4.78
N VAL A 143 -7.94 6.44 3.48
CA VAL A 143 -7.22 7.57 2.86
C VAL A 143 -7.75 8.91 3.35
N ASP A 144 -9.07 9.07 3.51
CA ASP A 144 -9.68 10.28 4.06
C ASP A 144 -9.22 10.55 5.51
N TYR A 145 -9.16 9.49 6.34
CA TYR A 145 -8.58 9.59 7.69
C TYR A 145 -7.14 10.12 7.67
N LEU A 146 -6.32 9.73 6.69
CA LEU A 146 -4.96 10.24 6.53
C LEU A 146 -4.98 11.71 6.06
N HIS A 147 -5.78 12.04 5.05
CA HIS A 147 -5.84 13.37 4.44
C HIS A 147 -6.36 14.44 5.42
N THR A 148 -7.30 14.10 6.34
CA THR A 148 -7.73 15.00 7.42
C THR A 148 -6.59 15.38 8.37
N ARG A 149 -5.50 14.60 8.38
CA ARG A 149 -4.26 14.85 9.14
C ARG A 149 -3.12 15.37 8.28
N ARG A 150 -3.43 15.72 7.02
CA ARG A 150 -2.46 16.16 6.01
C ARG A 150 -1.33 15.13 5.79
N ILE A 151 -1.68 13.86 5.87
CA ILE A 151 -0.82 12.71 5.58
C ILE A 151 -1.29 12.13 4.24
N TYR A 152 -0.37 11.95 3.32
CA TYR A 152 -0.59 11.38 1.99
C TYR A 152 0.21 10.10 1.88
N HIS A 153 -0.42 9.02 1.42
CA HIS A 153 0.18 7.69 1.40
C HIS A 153 1.23 7.56 0.29
N GLY A 154 0.87 7.95 -0.94
CA GLY A 154 1.77 8.01 -2.09
C GLY A 154 2.21 6.66 -2.66
N ASP A 155 1.55 5.55 -2.30
CA ASP A 155 1.75 4.19 -2.86
C ASP A 155 0.52 3.32 -2.59
N ILE A 156 -0.70 3.85 -2.87
CA ILE A 156 -1.95 3.11 -2.71
C ILE A 156 -2.12 2.20 -3.92
N ARG A 157 -1.94 0.89 -3.72
CA ARG A 157 -2.00 -0.09 -4.80
C ARG A 157 -2.39 -1.47 -4.27
N ILE A 158 -2.84 -2.35 -5.17
CA ILE A 158 -3.40 -3.65 -4.80
C ILE A 158 -2.52 -4.51 -3.86
N PRO A 159 -1.15 -4.53 -3.94
CA PRO A 159 -0.35 -5.26 -2.96
C PRO A 159 -0.33 -4.64 -1.56
N ASN A 160 -0.69 -3.35 -1.43
CA ASN A 160 -0.66 -2.60 -0.17
C ASN A 160 -2.05 -2.50 0.49
N VAL A 161 -3.08 -3.07 -0.11
CA VAL A 161 -4.43 -3.20 0.44
C VAL A 161 -4.63 -4.63 0.93
N MET A 162 -4.77 -4.82 2.24
CA MET A 162 -5.08 -6.11 2.88
C MET A 162 -6.57 -6.26 3.07
N LEU A 163 -7.10 -7.44 2.79
CA LEU A 163 -8.49 -7.81 3.05
C LEU A 163 -8.55 -8.71 4.29
N ALA A 164 -9.11 -8.20 5.36
CA ALA A 164 -9.25 -8.91 6.62
C ALA A 164 -10.68 -8.80 7.14
N ALA A 165 -11.33 -9.93 7.37
CA ALA A 165 -12.70 -9.97 7.90
C ALA A 165 -13.72 -9.10 7.13
N GLY A 166 -13.55 -8.96 5.81
CA GLY A 166 -14.44 -8.18 4.96
C GLY A 166 -14.14 -6.68 4.90
N HIS A 167 -13.07 -6.22 5.55
CA HIS A 167 -12.65 -4.81 5.57
C HIS A 167 -11.27 -4.63 4.92
N ALA A 168 -11.09 -3.50 4.25
CA ALA A 168 -9.79 -3.11 3.72
C ALA A 168 -8.91 -2.49 4.81
N SER A 169 -7.64 -2.87 4.80
CA SER A 169 -6.59 -2.25 5.62
C SER A 169 -5.43 -1.82 4.73
N LEU A 170 -4.87 -0.66 5.01
CA LEU A 170 -3.77 -0.09 4.22
C LEU A 170 -2.44 -0.32 4.94
N ILE A 171 -1.46 -0.87 4.21
CA ILE A 171 -0.13 -1.19 4.72
C ILE A 171 0.96 -0.50 3.88
N ASP A 172 2.20 -0.52 4.38
CA ASP A 172 3.41 0.03 3.75
C ASP A 172 3.40 1.56 3.55
N PHE A 173 3.63 2.28 4.63
CA PHE A 173 3.72 3.74 4.68
C PHE A 173 5.12 4.30 4.35
N GLY A 174 5.97 3.51 3.69
CA GLY A 174 7.36 3.88 3.37
C GLY A 174 7.52 5.08 2.44
N LEU A 175 6.48 5.47 1.70
CA LEU A 175 6.41 6.66 0.85
C LEU A 175 5.46 7.73 1.39
N ALA A 176 4.83 7.47 2.52
CA ALA A 176 3.88 8.41 3.12
C ALA A 176 4.59 9.70 3.57
N LYS A 177 3.90 10.82 3.41
CA LYS A 177 4.42 12.14 3.76
C LYS A 177 3.37 12.94 4.52
N GLN A 178 3.79 13.49 5.66
CA GLN A 178 2.99 14.44 6.43
C GLN A 178 3.43 15.87 6.11
N PHE A 179 2.45 16.76 5.94
CA PHE A 179 2.68 18.18 5.68
C PHE A 179 2.25 19.02 6.88
N SER A 180 2.97 20.13 7.06
CA SER A 180 2.69 21.16 8.06
C SER A 180 2.88 22.54 7.43
N GLY A 181 2.26 23.60 8.02
CA GLY A 181 2.33 24.94 7.47
C GLY A 181 1.36 25.19 6.30
N PRO A 182 1.56 26.22 5.46
CA PRO A 182 0.69 26.52 4.34
C PRO A 182 0.62 25.38 3.31
N LYS A 183 -0.52 25.25 2.62
CA LYS A 183 -0.65 24.27 1.50
C LYS A 183 0.37 24.57 0.41
N SER A 184 0.98 23.51 -0.13
CA SER A 184 2.02 23.61 -1.16
C SER A 184 1.61 22.85 -2.42
N LEU A 185 2.27 23.18 -3.55
CA LEU A 185 2.08 22.43 -4.79
C LEU A 185 2.45 20.95 -4.65
N GLU A 186 3.46 20.65 -3.82
CA GLU A 186 3.80 19.25 -3.54
C GLU A 186 2.68 18.53 -2.79
N GLU A 187 2.03 19.18 -1.85
CA GLU A 187 0.90 18.62 -1.13
C GLU A 187 -0.29 18.38 -2.06
N GLN A 188 -0.58 19.32 -2.96
CA GLN A 188 -1.61 19.15 -3.98
C GLN A 188 -1.30 17.96 -4.90
N SER A 189 -0.07 17.84 -5.37
CA SER A 189 0.36 16.70 -6.19
C SER A 189 0.25 15.35 -5.46
N ARG A 190 0.41 15.34 -4.13
CA ARG A 190 0.20 14.13 -3.32
C ARG A 190 -1.26 13.76 -3.18
N LEU A 191 -2.15 14.75 -3.04
CA LEU A 191 -3.60 14.53 -3.06
C LEU A 191 -4.01 13.87 -4.39
N GLU A 192 -3.59 14.47 -5.50
CA GLU A 192 -3.90 13.97 -6.85
C GLU A 192 -3.36 12.56 -7.08
N GLN A 193 -2.15 12.26 -6.57
CA GLN A 193 -1.58 10.92 -6.65
C GLN A 193 -2.42 9.89 -5.88
N ASP A 194 -2.81 10.17 -4.63
CA ASP A 194 -3.62 9.25 -3.85
C ASP A 194 -5.02 9.05 -4.46
N LEU A 195 -5.61 10.10 -5.08
CA LEU A 195 -6.86 9.99 -5.83
C LEU A 195 -6.71 9.12 -7.08
N PHE A 196 -5.64 9.33 -7.84
CA PHE A 196 -5.31 8.50 -9.01
C PHE A 196 -5.12 7.03 -8.60
N ASP A 197 -4.40 6.78 -7.52
CA ASP A 197 -4.16 5.44 -7.00
C ASP A 197 -5.48 4.74 -6.59
N LEU A 198 -6.45 5.47 -6.02
CA LEU A 198 -7.80 4.95 -5.77
C LEU A 198 -8.54 4.60 -7.07
N GLY A 199 -8.39 5.41 -8.11
CA GLY A 199 -8.90 5.13 -9.44
C GLY A 199 -8.28 3.89 -10.06
N ASP A 200 -6.96 3.72 -9.91
CA ASP A 200 -6.25 2.54 -10.39
C ASP A 200 -6.73 1.26 -9.68
N ILE A 201 -6.95 1.30 -8.36
CA ILE A 201 -7.57 0.17 -7.63
C ILE A 201 -8.96 -0.15 -8.17
N LEU A 202 -9.82 0.85 -8.35
CA LEU A 202 -11.18 0.63 -8.89
C LEU A 202 -11.10 0.01 -10.29
N LEU A 203 -10.22 0.51 -11.15
CA LEU A 203 -10.02 -0.02 -12.49
C LEU A 203 -9.55 -1.48 -12.46
N TYR A 204 -8.57 -1.83 -11.61
CA TYR A 204 -8.12 -3.21 -11.43
C TYR A 204 -9.25 -4.15 -11.02
N LEU A 205 -10.09 -3.72 -10.08
CA LEU A 205 -11.24 -4.49 -9.63
C LEU A 205 -12.24 -4.73 -10.76
N LEU A 206 -12.56 -3.70 -11.52
CA LEU A 206 -13.49 -3.79 -12.65
C LEU A 206 -12.94 -4.69 -13.78
N TYR A 207 -11.63 -4.69 -14.01
CA TYR A 207 -11.01 -5.59 -14.97
C TYR A 207 -11.05 -7.08 -14.58
N THR A 208 -11.37 -7.42 -13.34
CA THR A 208 -11.48 -8.82 -12.92
C THR A 208 -12.64 -9.57 -13.61
N THR A 209 -13.63 -8.84 -14.10
CA THR A 209 -14.77 -9.41 -14.87
C THR A 209 -14.58 -9.32 -16.38
N PHE A 210 -13.48 -8.69 -16.83
CA PHE A 210 -13.25 -8.49 -18.27
C PHE A 210 -12.78 -9.76 -18.95
N GLU A 211 -13.51 -10.17 -19.99
CA GLU A 211 -13.12 -11.26 -20.87
C GLU A 211 -12.58 -10.70 -22.18
N LYS A 212 -11.32 -10.96 -22.48
CA LYS A 212 -10.68 -10.45 -23.69
C LYS A 212 -11.29 -11.09 -24.93
N THR A 213 -12.07 -10.33 -25.67
CA THR A 213 -12.76 -10.76 -26.90
C THR A 213 -11.96 -10.49 -28.18
N THR A 214 -10.99 -9.57 -28.14
CA THR A 214 -10.21 -9.14 -29.31
C THR A 214 -8.70 -9.30 -29.08
N LYS A 215 -7.93 -9.46 -30.19
CA LYS A 215 -6.45 -9.51 -30.10
C LYS A 215 -5.85 -8.12 -29.89
N LYS A 216 -6.55 -7.05 -30.26
CA LYS A 216 -6.11 -5.65 -30.11
C LYS A 216 -6.50 -5.15 -28.72
N ALA A 217 -5.57 -4.54 -28.01
CA ALA A 217 -5.88 -3.81 -26.80
C ALA A 217 -6.62 -2.52 -27.15
N LEU A 218 -7.71 -2.27 -26.48
CA LEU A 218 -8.52 -1.05 -26.60
C LEU A 218 -8.37 -0.23 -25.31
N PRO A 219 -8.73 1.05 -25.31
CA PRO A 219 -8.87 1.82 -24.09
C PRO A 219 -9.88 1.15 -23.12
N TRP A 220 -9.68 1.27 -21.82
CA TRP A 220 -10.60 0.71 -20.81
C TRP A 220 -12.06 1.18 -20.99
N THR A 221 -12.24 2.39 -21.53
CA THR A 221 -13.55 2.99 -21.85
C THR A 221 -14.31 2.26 -22.95
N GLU A 222 -13.63 1.43 -23.74
CA GLU A 222 -14.18 0.58 -24.80
C GLU A 222 -14.18 -0.90 -24.41
N GLU A 223 -13.26 -1.32 -23.51
CA GLU A 223 -13.15 -2.69 -23.04
C GLU A 223 -14.18 -3.02 -21.94
N LEU A 224 -14.45 -2.05 -21.04
CA LEU A 224 -15.34 -2.26 -19.90
C LEU A 224 -16.74 -1.68 -20.18
N THR A 225 -17.76 -2.50 -19.92
CA THR A 225 -19.16 -2.05 -19.91
C THR A 225 -19.51 -1.59 -18.52
N LEU A 226 -19.47 -0.28 -18.28
CA LEU A 226 -19.72 0.36 -16.99
C LEU A 226 -20.97 1.22 -17.03
N SER A 227 -21.61 1.43 -15.87
CA SER A 227 -22.64 2.45 -15.76
C SER A 227 -22.06 3.84 -16.07
N PRO A 228 -22.86 4.78 -16.63
CA PRO A 228 -22.38 6.14 -16.90
C PRO A 228 -21.84 6.84 -15.65
N ALA A 229 -22.45 6.57 -14.47
CA ALA A 229 -22.00 7.12 -13.19
C ALA A 229 -20.62 6.57 -12.78
N CYS A 230 -20.41 5.25 -12.89
CA CYS A 230 -19.13 4.64 -12.58
C CYS A 230 -18.02 5.12 -13.52
N LYS A 231 -18.30 5.20 -14.82
CA LYS A 231 -17.38 5.73 -15.81
C LYS A 231 -16.97 7.17 -15.48
N HIS A 232 -17.93 8.04 -15.14
CA HIS A 232 -17.65 9.44 -14.79
C HIS A 232 -16.77 9.56 -13.52
N VAL A 233 -17.06 8.79 -12.48
CA VAL A 233 -16.24 8.80 -11.25
C VAL A 233 -14.82 8.30 -11.55
N LEU A 234 -14.68 7.24 -12.34
CA LEU A 234 -13.38 6.69 -12.72
C LEU A 234 -12.55 7.67 -13.57
N GLU A 235 -13.17 8.36 -14.53
CA GLU A 235 -12.51 9.38 -15.36
C GLU A 235 -11.97 10.54 -14.49
N ARG A 236 -12.70 10.97 -13.46
CA ARG A 236 -12.25 12.00 -12.52
C ARG A 236 -11.10 11.52 -11.62
N LEU A 237 -11.18 10.30 -11.12
CA LEU A 237 -10.11 9.70 -10.30
C LEU A 237 -8.82 9.55 -11.11
N LEU A 238 -8.90 9.10 -12.36
CA LEU A 238 -7.75 8.92 -13.25
C LEU A 238 -7.24 10.24 -13.88
N GLY A 239 -7.80 11.39 -13.51
CA GLY A 239 -7.39 12.70 -14.03
C GLY A 239 -7.69 12.92 -15.51
N ILE A 240 -8.60 12.14 -16.11
CA ILE A 240 -9.10 12.33 -17.48
C ILE A 240 -10.06 13.52 -17.53
N GLN A 241 -10.85 13.68 -16.47
CA GLN A 241 -11.67 14.87 -16.20
C GLN A 241 -11.13 15.60 -14.98
N GLU A 242 -11.73 16.76 -14.65
CA GLU A 242 -11.34 17.54 -13.47
C GLU A 242 -11.38 16.65 -12.20
N PRO A 243 -10.25 16.52 -11.48
CA PRO A 243 -10.15 15.66 -10.31
C PRO A 243 -11.10 16.08 -9.18
N PHE A 244 -11.40 15.18 -8.27
CA PHE A 244 -12.09 15.53 -7.04
C PHE A 244 -11.21 16.45 -6.18
N PRO A 245 -11.78 17.48 -5.51
CA PRO A 245 -11.01 18.37 -4.66
C PRO A 245 -10.60 17.72 -3.33
N SER A 246 -11.23 16.58 -2.98
CA SER A 246 -10.94 15.83 -1.75
C SER A 246 -11.35 14.37 -1.85
N VAL A 247 -10.80 13.55 -0.95
CA VAL A 247 -11.22 12.14 -0.82
C VAL A 247 -12.63 12.04 -0.24
N SER A 248 -13.05 12.97 0.64
CA SER A 248 -14.42 12.99 1.17
C SER A 248 -15.45 13.14 0.05
N GLU A 249 -15.24 14.07 -0.90
CA GLU A 249 -16.13 14.23 -2.06
C GLU A 249 -16.09 13.01 -3.00
N THR A 250 -14.92 12.38 -3.11
CA THR A 250 -14.77 11.10 -3.83
C THR A 250 -15.65 10.01 -3.21
N ILE A 251 -15.63 9.87 -1.87
CA ILE A 251 -16.44 8.89 -1.15
C ILE A 251 -17.92 9.12 -1.41
N ASP A 252 -18.37 10.38 -1.38
CA ASP A 252 -19.78 10.71 -1.64
C ASP A 252 -20.20 10.38 -3.08
N ALA A 253 -19.32 10.64 -4.05
CA ALA A 253 -19.55 10.27 -5.44
C ALA A 253 -19.61 8.75 -5.63
N LEU A 254 -18.66 8.00 -5.05
CA LEU A 254 -18.64 6.54 -5.09
C LEU A 254 -19.90 5.92 -4.46
N ARG A 255 -20.37 6.44 -3.32
CA ARG A 255 -21.61 5.98 -2.65
C ARG A 255 -22.83 6.17 -3.53
N LYS A 256 -23.01 7.38 -4.08
CA LYS A 256 -24.13 7.66 -5.01
C LYS A 256 -24.10 6.74 -6.22
N THR A 257 -22.91 6.52 -6.78
CA THR A 257 -22.74 5.60 -7.91
C THR A 257 -23.09 4.16 -7.53
N LYS A 258 -22.66 3.69 -6.36
CA LYS A 258 -22.98 2.34 -5.86
C LYS A 258 -24.47 2.16 -5.61
N GLU A 259 -25.17 3.17 -5.12
CA GLU A 259 -26.64 3.15 -4.91
C GLU A 259 -27.41 3.13 -6.24
N ALA A 260 -26.87 3.72 -7.29
CA ALA A 260 -27.45 3.73 -8.64
C ALA A 260 -27.14 2.47 -9.47
N ALA A 261 -26.27 1.61 -8.98
CA ALA A 261 -25.86 0.35 -9.65
C ALA A 261 -26.72 -0.87 -9.26
N ASP A 262 -27.95 -0.63 -8.76
CA ASP A 262 -28.97 -1.67 -8.44
C ASP A 262 -29.85 -2.05 -9.60
#